data_3ac83c9e86c53744d489db616dacf64f
#
_entry.id   3ac83c9e86c53744d489db616dacf64f
#
_cell.length_a   1.000
_cell.length_b   1.000
_cell.length_c   1.000
_cell.angle_alpha   90.00
_cell.angle_beta   90.00
_cell.angle_gamma   90.00
#
_symmetry.space_group_name_H-M   'P 1'
#
loop_
_entity.id
_entity.type
_entity.pdbx_description
1 polymer ?
#
loop_
_entity_poly.entity_id
_entity_poly.type
_entity_poly.pdbx_seq_one_letter_code
_entity_poly.pdbx_strand_id
1 'polypeptide(L)'
;MLAVILLMPASIQAAAKPGAVKLTKITAVDYNKINIKWKKSSDATSYIVYYKEAGNSKWIKLKTLGRTRSSYTHTSSKKYPIIVGQKYQYTVKAYNRDTKKYGSYNKTGLTVNTVPATVYGLGAGLTGDNTVNVSWNPAGGTTHYVIYRKANDSTPSKIATISSRYTKYEDKNPVEGATNTYFVFGYSSKFKVYGNGSNTGVSIKVKKKVTPTPEPTSKPEKPGDDNNDNNHGDNDDDFDDPVDPIAMASEVLRLTNIERAKEGAQPLKYNKTLQDAAMLRAKEISVKFSHTRPNGTDSSTAGIDVGASVISGENIAMGYGSPEDVVDGWMNSS
;
A
#
# COMPACT_ATOMS: atom_id res chain seq x y z
N MET A 1 38.02 -45.03 -61.01
CA MET A 1 37.02 -44.04 -60.49
C MET A 1 37.57 -43.51 -59.16
N LEU A 2 38.04 -42.27 -59.12
CA LEU A 2 38.62 -41.63 -57.93
C LEU A 2 37.58 -40.73 -57.32
N ALA A 3 37.02 -41.03 -56.15
CA ALA A 3 36.06 -40.19 -55.45
C ALA A 3 36.83 -39.14 -54.63
N VAL A 4 36.74 -37.88 -55.03
CA VAL A 4 37.21 -36.72 -54.25
C VAL A 4 36.13 -36.31 -53.25
N ILE A 5 36.37 -36.61 -52.00
CA ILE A 5 35.51 -36.10 -50.89
C ILE A 5 35.93 -34.64 -50.59
N LEU A 6 35.14 -33.66 -51.04
CA LEU A 6 35.29 -32.28 -50.63
C LEU A 6 34.79 -32.14 -49.19
N LEU A 7 35.67 -32.07 -48.21
CA LEU A 7 35.35 -31.61 -46.86
C LEU A 7 35.10 -30.11 -46.93
N MET A 8 33.83 -29.72 -46.91
CA MET A 8 33.49 -28.31 -46.66
C MET A 8 33.92 -27.92 -45.24
N PRO A 9 34.67 -26.83 -45.07
CA PRO A 9 34.99 -26.38 -43.73
C PRO A 9 33.68 -25.97 -43.03
N ALA A 10 33.38 -26.61 -41.89
CA ALA A 10 32.29 -26.15 -41.04
C ALA A 10 32.57 -24.68 -40.68
N SER A 11 31.69 -23.79 -41.10
CA SER A 11 31.78 -22.39 -40.73
C SER A 11 31.72 -22.30 -39.21
N ILE A 12 32.83 -22.01 -38.57
CA ILE A 12 32.89 -21.67 -37.14
C ILE A 12 32.18 -20.35 -37.02
N GLN A 13 30.90 -20.43 -36.77
CA GLN A 13 30.09 -19.22 -36.48
C GLN A 13 30.69 -18.63 -35.19
N ALA A 14 31.30 -17.46 -35.32
CA ALA A 14 31.89 -16.78 -34.19
C ALA A 14 30.82 -16.61 -33.09
N ALA A 15 31.12 -17.18 -31.95
CA ALA A 15 30.16 -17.13 -30.81
C ALA A 15 29.73 -15.69 -30.52
N ALA A 16 28.45 -15.43 -30.66
CA ALA A 16 27.90 -14.09 -30.73
C ALA A 16 27.86 -13.43 -29.34
N LYS A 17 27.91 -12.10 -29.33
CA LYS A 17 27.60 -11.31 -28.15
C LYS A 17 26.12 -11.53 -27.77
N PRO A 18 25.77 -11.75 -26.48
CA PRO A 18 24.40 -11.91 -26.08
C PRO A 18 23.52 -10.71 -26.50
N GLY A 19 22.30 -10.99 -26.92
CA GLY A 19 21.30 -9.96 -27.17
C GLY A 19 20.93 -9.15 -25.91
N ALA A 20 20.21 -8.07 -26.10
CA ALA A 20 19.75 -7.23 -24.99
C ALA A 20 18.73 -7.97 -24.10
N VAL A 21 18.87 -7.82 -22.79
CA VAL A 21 17.86 -8.32 -21.84
C VAL A 21 16.71 -7.33 -21.78
N LYS A 22 15.49 -7.80 -22.09
CA LYS A 22 14.25 -7.04 -21.92
C LYS A 22 13.64 -7.38 -20.56
N LEU A 23 13.67 -6.40 -19.64
CA LEU A 23 12.95 -6.50 -18.38
C LEU A 23 11.44 -6.48 -18.65
N THR A 24 10.67 -7.37 -18.01
CA THR A 24 9.23 -7.51 -18.25
C THR A 24 8.39 -7.07 -17.07
N LYS A 25 8.84 -7.32 -15.84
CA LYS A 25 8.11 -6.98 -14.63
C LYS A 25 9.04 -6.86 -13.43
N ILE A 26 8.69 -5.94 -12.52
CA ILE A 26 9.23 -5.91 -11.17
C ILE A 26 8.07 -5.79 -10.19
N THR A 27 8.14 -6.52 -9.07
CA THR A 27 7.05 -6.55 -8.09
C THR A 27 7.63 -6.71 -6.69
N ALA A 28 7.20 -5.88 -5.76
CA ALA A 28 7.35 -6.16 -4.33
C ALA A 28 6.38 -7.29 -3.98
N VAL A 29 6.91 -8.47 -3.67
CA VAL A 29 6.11 -9.66 -3.33
C VAL A 29 5.93 -9.82 -1.82
N ASP A 30 6.72 -9.07 -1.06
CA ASP A 30 6.64 -9.00 0.39
C ASP A 30 7.37 -7.72 0.86
N TYR A 31 7.23 -7.32 2.13
CA TYR A 31 7.93 -6.16 2.71
C TYR A 31 9.46 -6.25 2.56
N ASN A 32 10.00 -7.45 2.45
CA ASN A 32 11.43 -7.74 2.35
C ASN A 32 11.83 -8.57 1.13
N LYS A 33 10.94 -8.69 0.12
CA LYS A 33 11.18 -9.46 -1.10
C LYS A 33 10.72 -8.73 -2.35
N ILE A 34 11.59 -8.69 -3.35
CA ILE A 34 11.31 -8.10 -4.66
C ILE A 34 11.59 -9.13 -5.74
N ASN A 35 10.61 -9.39 -6.61
CA ASN A 35 10.76 -10.26 -7.76
C ASN A 35 10.97 -9.44 -9.03
N ILE A 36 11.99 -9.80 -9.82
CA ILE A 36 12.26 -9.24 -11.14
C ILE A 36 12.14 -10.32 -12.20
N LYS A 37 11.50 -10.02 -13.35
CA LYS A 37 11.31 -10.90 -14.49
C LYS A 37 11.86 -10.26 -15.76
N TRP A 38 12.37 -11.11 -16.67
CA TRP A 38 12.90 -10.69 -17.96
C TRP A 38 12.63 -11.71 -19.07
N LYS A 39 12.70 -11.28 -20.32
CA LYS A 39 12.77 -12.20 -21.47
C LYS A 39 14.21 -12.71 -21.62
N LYS A 40 14.35 -14.02 -21.86
CA LYS A 40 15.65 -14.61 -22.16
C LYS A 40 16.26 -13.96 -23.39
N SER A 41 17.58 -13.78 -23.37
CA SER A 41 18.37 -13.24 -24.47
C SER A 41 19.02 -14.39 -25.24
N SER A 42 19.16 -14.24 -26.56
CA SER A 42 19.98 -15.17 -27.38
C SER A 42 21.41 -15.19 -26.89
N ASP A 43 22.12 -16.28 -27.11
CA ASP A 43 23.53 -16.47 -26.83
C ASP A 43 23.97 -16.22 -25.38
N ALA A 44 23.01 -16.11 -24.48
CA ALA A 44 23.25 -15.96 -23.04
C ALA A 44 23.56 -17.34 -22.41
N THR A 45 24.70 -17.50 -21.76
CA THR A 45 25.01 -18.65 -20.90
C THR A 45 24.66 -18.40 -19.44
N SER A 46 24.53 -17.12 -19.07
CA SER A 46 24.13 -16.71 -17.72
C SER A 46 23.52 -15.29 -17.70
N TYR A 47 22.83 -14.99 -16.60
CA TYR A 47 22.26 -13.67 -16.30
C TYR A 47 22.82 -13.15 -14.98
N ILE A 48 23.13 -11.85 -14.94
CA ILE A 48 23.63 -11.21 -13.73
C ILE A 48 22.61 -10.15 -13.34
N VAL A 49 22.04 -10.31 -12.16
CA VAL A 49 21.07 -9.37 -11.58
C VAL A 49 21.82 -8.33 -10.77
N TYR A 50 21.46 -7.07 -10.99
CA TYR A 50 21.98 -5.91 -10.26
C TYR A 50 20.83 -5.12 -9.64
N TYR A 51 21.12 -4.45 -8.55
CA TYR A 51 20.23 -3.48 -7.92
C TYR A 51 21.00 -2.25 -7.43
N LYS A 52 20.28 -1.21 -7.14
CA LYS A 52 20.75 -0.01 -6.43
C LYS A 52 19.57 0.70 -5.78
N GLU A 53 19.84 1.53 -4.80
CA GLU A 53 18.86 2.53 -4.36
C GLU A 53 18.63 3.53 -5.50
N ALA A 54 17.37 3.95 -5.69
CA ALA A 54 17.06 4.98 -6.68
C ALA A 54 17.79 6.29 -6.34
N GLY A 55 18.37 6.92 -7.35
CA GLY A 55 19.23 8.11 -7.17
C GLY A 55 20.73 7.77 -7.10
N ASN A 56 21.14 6.58 -6.65
CA ASN A 56 22.54 6.20 -6.65
C ASN A 56 23.02 5.85 -8.06
N SER A 57 24.29 6.18 -8.37
CA SER A 57 24.90 5.87 -9.66
C SER A 57 25.41 4.42 -9.75
N LYS A 58 25.86 3.83 -8.63
CA LYS A 58 26.56 2.55 -8.58
C LYS A 58 25.60 1.36 -8.49
N TRP A 59 25.66 0.46 -9.48
CA TRP A 59 24.98 -0.82 -9.46
C TRP A 59 25.71 -1.85 -8.58
N ILE A 60 24.96 -2.54 -7.74
CA ILE A 60 25.45 -3.62 -6.87
C ILE A 60 25.03 -4.96 -7.48
N LYS A 61 25.98 -5.85 -7.68
CA LYS A 61 25.72 -7.21 -8.16
C LYS A 61 25.07 -8.04 -7.07
N LEU A 62 23.87 -8.58 -7.35
CA LEU A 62 23.15 -9.46 -6.43
C LEU A 62 23.48 -10.93 -6.64
N LYS A 63 23.29 -11.41 -7.88
CA LYS A 63 23.37 -12.84 -8.18
C LYS A 63 23.74 -13.08 -9.65
N THR A 64 24.48 -14.15 -9.90
CA THR A 64 24.63 -14.75 -11.23
C THR A 64 23.74 -15.99 -11.31
N LEU A 65 22.99 -16.13 -12.39
CA LEU A 65 22.01 -17.18 -12.64
C LEU A 65 22.28 -17.87 -13.97
N GLY A 66 21.94 -19.16 -14.09
CA GLY A 66 22.10 -19.92 -15.31
C GLY A 66 21.14 -19.47 -16.43
N ARG A 67 21.45 -19.90 -17.68
CA ARG A 67 20.74 -19.54 -18.91
C ARG A 67 19.23 -19.85 -18.91
N THR A 68 18.79 -20.80 -18.11
CA THR A 68 17.40 -21.23 -18.04
C THR A 68 16.51 -20.26 -17.27
N ARG A 69 17.11 -19.41 -16.44
CA ARG A 69 16.38 -18.47 -15.58
C ARG A 69 15.88 -17.22 -16.35
N SER A 70 14.66 -16.82 -16.02
CA SER A 70 14.01 -15.58 -16.51
C SER A 70 13.39 -14.76 -15.38
N SER A 71 13.66 -15.15 -14.13
CA SER A 71 13.24 -14.42 -12.94
C SER A 71 14.21 -14.62 -11.79
N TYR A 72 14.18 -13.68 -10.85
CA TYR A 72 14.92 -13.73 -9.59
C TYR A 72 14.14 -13.03 -8.50
N THR A 73 14.10 -13.63 -7.31
CA THR A 73 13.56 -12.98 -6.12
C THR A 73 14.72 -12.56 -5.22
N HIS A 74 14.90 -11.25 -5.08
CA HIS A 74 15.78 -10.67 -4.09
C HIS A 74 15.07 -10.71 -2.74
N THR A 75 15.60 -11.46 -1.79
CA THR A 75 15.20 -11.44 -0.39
C THR A 75 16.21 -10.59 0.39
N SER A 76 15.70 -9.68 1.22
CA SER A 76 16.51 -8.81 2.07
C SER A 76 17.47 -9.61 2.94
N SER A 77 18.69 -9.14 3.05
CA SER A 77 19.71 -9.71 3.90
C SER A 77 20.62 -8.62 4.46
N LYS A 78 21.45 -8.93 5.46
CA LYS A 78 22.43 -7.97 6.01
C LYS A 78 23.35 -7.39 4.92
N LYS A 79 23.75 -8.22 3.91
CA LYS A 79 24.63 -7.80 2.81
C LYS A 79 23.89 -7.00 1.73
N TYR A 80 22.63 -7.34 1.48
CA TYR A 80 21.79 -6.76 0.44
C TYR A 80 20.44 -6.41 1.05
N PRO A 81 20.35 -5.29 1.80
CA PRO A 81 19.13 -4.93 2.49
C PRO A 81 18.06 -4.41 1.54
N ILE A 82 16.81 -4.72 1.84
CA ILE A 82 15.62 -4.05 1.34
C ILE A 82 14.99 -3.34 2.53
N ILE A 83 14.99 -2.01 2.48
CA ILE A 83 14.39 -1.16 3.52
C ILE A 83 13.00 -0.76 3.04
N VAL A 84 12.00 -0.99 3.87
CA VAL A 84 10.60 -0.66 3.57
C VAL A 84 10.45 0.84 3.27
N GLY A 85 9.80 1.16 2.15
CA GLY A 85 9.61 2.53 1.67
C GLY A 85 10.75 3.06 0.78
N GLN A 86 11.96 2.51 0.88
CA GLN A 86 13.07 2.89 0.01
C GLN A 86 12.79 2.46 -1.43
N LYS A 87 12.95 3.37 -2.39
CA LYS A 87 12.89 3.05 -3.82
C LYS A 87 14.20 2.38 -4.28
N TYR A 88 14.07 1.27 -4.97
CA TYR A 88 15.19 0.53 -5.59
C TYR A 88 15.01 0.45 -7.10
N GLN A 89 16.13 0.41 -7.81
CA GLN A 89 16.18 0.11 -9.23
C GLN A 89 16.87 -1.24 -9.46
N TYR A 90 16.36 -2.03 -10.40
CA TYR A 90 16.90 -3.33 -10.77
C TYR A 90 17.15 -3.40 -12.25
N THR A 91 18.24 -4.09 -12.63
CA THR A 91 18.55 -4.42 -14.01
C THR A 91 19.18 -5.80 -14.12
N VAL A 92 19.21 -6.35 -15.33
CA VAL A 92 19.79 -7.66 -15.62
C VAL A 92 20.67 -7.54 -16.85
N LYS A 93 21.88 -8.12 -16.77
CA LYS A 93 22.80 -8.26 -17.91
C LYS A 93 22.88 -9.74 -18.32
N ALA A 94 22.79 -10.01 -19.62
CA ALA A 94 23.19 -11.29 -20.16
C ALA A 94 24.71 -11.37 -20.27
N TYR A 95 25.25 -12.55 -20.05
CA TYR A 95 26.67 -12.85 -20.20
C TYR A 95 26.86 -14.16 -20.96
N ASN A 96 27.75 -14.16 -21.92
CA ASN A 96 28.19 -15.36 -22.61
C ASN A 96 29.59 -15.73 -22.10
N ARG A 97 29.72 -16.92 -21.50
CA ARG A 97 30.96 -17.40 -20.87
C ARG A 97 32.04 -17.76 -21.89
N ASP A 98 31.62 -18.28 -23.04
CA ASP A 98 32.52 -18.78 -24.08
C ASP A 98 33.21 -17.61 -24.79
N THR A 99 32.47 -16.54 -25.06
CA THR A 99 33.02 -15.32 -25.67
C THR A 99 33.48 -14.28 -24.64
N LYS A 100 33.21 -14.49 -23.36
CA LYS A 100 33.47 -13.52 -22.26
C LYS A 100 32.82 -12.14 -22.49
N LYS A 101 31.73 -12.07 -23.28
CA LYS A 101 31.04 -10.83 -23.64
C LYS A 101 29.74 -10.63 -22.87
N TYR A 102 29.41 -9.38 -22.58
CA TYR A 102 28.15 -8.98 -22.02
C TYR A 102 27.19 -8.47 -23.09
N GLY A 103 25.92 -8.80 -22.96
CA GLY A 103 24.85 -8.21 -23.74
C GLY A 103 24.54 -6.75 -23.31
N SER A 104 23.82 -6.04 -24.15
CA SER A 104 23.23 -4.75 -23.77
C SER A 104 22.21 -4.94 -22.65
N TYR A 105 21.95 -3.90 -21.87
CA TYR A 105 21.01 -3.97 -20.75
C TYR A 105 20.29 -2.63 -20.57
N ASN A 106 19.17 -2.64 -19.87
CA ASN A 106 18.47 -1.43 -19.50
C ASN A 106 19.26 -0.68 -18.42
N LYS A 107 19.89 0.45 -18.80
CA LYS A 107 20.73 1.26 -17.90
C LYS A 107 19.91 1.96 -16.81
N THR A 108 18.65 2.30 -17.09
CA THR A 108 17.72 2.90 -16.11
C THR A 108 17.21 1.85 -15.13
N GLY A 109 16.94 0.63 -15.61
CA GLY A 109 16.32 -0.44 -14.83
C GLY A 109 14.80 -0.22 -14.64
N LEU A 110 14.20 -1.10 -13.84
CA LEU A 110 12.83 -0.93 -13.34
C LEU A 110 12.86 -0.54 -11.87
N THR A 111 11.95 0.35 -11.47
CA THR A 111 11.88 0.89 -10.11
C THR A 111 10.78 0.22 -9.31
N VAL A 112 11.03 0.01 -8.01
CA VAL A 112 10.08 -0.58 -7.06
C VAL A 112 10.44 -0.12 -5.65
N ASN A 113 9.45 -0.06 -4.77
CA ASN A 113 9.63 -0.01 -3.32
C ASN A 113 8.76 -1.08 -2.66
N THR A 114 9.11 -1.48 -1.45
CA THR A 114 8.26 -2.32 -0.60
C THR A 114 7.51 -1.45 0.39
N VAL A 115 6.40 -1.97 0.90
CA VAL A 115 5.61 -1.37 1.98
C VAL A 115 5.54 -2.35 3.15
N PRO A 116 5.16 -1.92 4.37
CA PRO A 116 4.90 -2.84 5.47
C PRO A 116 3.99 -4.00 5.07
N ALA A 117 4.21 -5.17 5.65
CA ALA A 117 3.35 -6.32 5.41
C ALA A 117 1.91 -6.04 5.86
N THR A 118 0.94 -6.70 5.22
CA THR A 118 -0.46 -6.66 5.64
C THR A 118 -0.60 -7.17 7.07
N VAL A 119 -1.42 -6.49 7.85
CA VAL A 119 -1.77 -6.91 9.22
C VAL A 119 -2.87 -7.98 9.14
N TYR A 120 -2.66 -9.11 9.80
CA TYR A 120 -3.58 -10.24 9.87
C TYR A 120 -3.95 -10.59 11.31
N GLY A 121 -4.96 -11.46 11.47
CA GLY A 121 -5.34 -12.01 12.76
C GLY A 121 -5.99 -10.97 13.68
N LEU A 122 -6.76 -10.03 13.10
CA LEU A 122 -7.49 -9.06 13.89
C LEU A 122 -8.54 -9.76 14.76
N GLY A 123 -8.55 -9.40 16.04
CA GLY A 123 -9.57 -9.77 17.02
C GLY A 123 -10.06 -8.54 17.76
N ALA A 124 -11.33 -8.54 18.17
CA ALA A 124 -11.90 -7.52 19.04
C ALA A 124 -12.72 -8.19 20.15
N GLY A 125 -12.56 -7.72 21.37
CA GLY A 125 -13.29 -8.22 22.55
C GLY A 125 -13.72 -7.08 23.47
N LEU A 126 -14.95 -7.15 23.99
CA LEU A 126 -15.43 -6.24 25.03
C LEU A 126 -14.77 -6.58 26.36
N THR A 127 -14.45 -5.54 27.13
CA THR A 127 -14.10 -5.65 28.56
C THR A 127 -15.30 -5.35 29.44
N GLY A 128 -15.17 -5.61 30.74
CA GLY A 128 -16.22 -5.33 31.72
C GLY A 128 -16.64 -3.85 31.78
N ASP A 129 -15.74 -2.95 31.42
CA ASP A 129 -15.95 -1.49 31.46
C ASP A 129 -16.49 -0.90 30.14
N ASN A 130 -17.01 -1.76 29.26
CA ASN A 130 -17.52 -1.38 27.94
C ASN A 130 -16.45 -0.80 27.00
N THR A 131 -15.16 -1.03 27.29
CA THR A 131 -14.04 -0.73 26.38
C THR A 131 -13.83 -1.89 25.40
N VAL A 132 -13.10 -1.66 24.31
CA VAL A 132 -12.82 -2.67 23.29
C VAL A 132 -11.31 -2.94 23.22
N ASN A 133 -10.91 -4.18 23.47
CA ASN A 133 -9.57 -4.64 23.19
C ASN A 133 -9.47 -5.15 21.75
N VAL A 134 -8.64 -4.49 20.94
CA VAL A 134 -8.30 -4.89 19.57
C VAL A 134 -6.92 -5.55 19.58
N SER A 135 -6.77 -6.69 18.92
CA SER A 135 -5.50 -7.42 18.83
C SER A 135 -5.22 -7.88 17.39
N TRP A 136 -3.96 -8.12 17.07
CA TRP A 136 -3.52 -8.57 15.74
C TRP A 136 -2.18 -9.31 15.80
N ASN A 137 -1.81 -9.94 14.68
CA ASN A 137 -0.51 -10.56 14.54
C ASN A 137 0.55 -9.53 14.10
N PRO A 138 1.81 -9.66 14.55
CA PRO A 138 2.90 -8.79 14.11
C PRO A 138 3.04 -8.75 12.59
N ALA A 139 3.23 -7.55 12.02
CA ALA A 139 3.46 -7.36 10.59
C ALA A 139 4.90 -6.91 10.32
N GLY A 140 5.55 -7.56 9.36
CA GLY A 140 6.94 -7.28 9.02
C GLY A 140 7.14 -5.90 8.36
N GLY A 141 8.28 -5.26 8.64
CA GLY A 141 8.62 -3.95 8.09
C GLY A 141 7.88 -2.77 8.70
N THR A 142 7.17 -3.00 9.80
CA THR A 142 6.35 -2.03 10.52
C THR A 142 7.14 -1.42 11.67
N THR A 143 7.10 -0.10 11.80
CA THR A 143 7.63 0.64 12.97
C THR A 143 6.51 1.07 13.92
N HIS A 144 5.31 1.30 13.39
CA HIS A 144 4.10 1.67 14.12
C HIS A 144 2.89 0.97 13.52
N TYR A 145 1.84 0.80 14.32
CA TYR A 145 0.50 0.46 13.85
C TYR A 145 -0.39 1.67 13.95
N VAL A 146 -1.18 1.88 12.90
CA VAL A 146 -2.20 2.91 12.86
C VAL A 146 -3.57 2.24 12.89
N ILE A 147 -4.37 2.61 13.89
CA ILE A 147 -5.66 2.01 14.17
C ILE A 147 -6.77 2.98 13.76
N TYR A 148 -7.70 2.46 12.97
CA TYR A 148 -8.92 3.17 12.57
C TYR A 148 -10.13 2.49 13.14
N ARG A 149 -11.17 3.28 13.41
CA ARG A 149 -12.48 2.81 13.81
C ARG A 149 -13.56 3.46 12.97
N LYS A 150 -14.59 2.72 12.60
CA LYS A 150 -15.87 3.24 12.15
C LYS A 150 -16.99 2.71 13.04
N ALA A 151 -18.05 3.52 13.25
CA ALA A 151 -19.25 3.09 13.93
C ALA A 151 -20.37 2.91 12.88
N ASN A 152 -21.00 1.74 12.85
CA ASN A 152 -21.99 1.37 11.82
C ASN A 152 -21.46 1.65 10.40
N ASP A 153 -22.18 2.45 9.61
CA ASP A 153 -21.83 2.81 8.24
C ASP A 153 -21.06 4.15 8.14
N SER A 154 -20.51 4.66 9.25
CA SER A 154 -19.70 5.87 9.22
C SER A 154 -18.38 5.64 8.49
N THR A 155 -17.73 6.71 8.09
CA THR A 155 -16.38 6.67 7.54
C THR A 155 -15.39 6.27 8.63
N PRO A 156 -14.39 5.38 8.34
CA PRO A 156 -13.35 5.09 9.30
C PRO A 156 -12.53 6.33 9.66
N SER A 157 -12.28 6.55 10.93
CA SER A 157 -11.41 7.61 11.45
C SER A 157 -10.24 7.01 12.21
N LYS A 158 -9.07 7.66 12.13
CA LYS A 158 -7.89 7.29 12.91
C LYS A 158 -8.17 7.54 14.39
N ILE A 159 -7.92 6.54 15.22
CA ILE A 159 -8.09 6.64 16.68
C ILE A 159 -6.79 6.48 17.44
N ALA A 160 -5.76 5.86 16.83
CA ALA A 160 -4.46 5.73 17.48
C ALA A 160 -3.34 5.44 16.49
N THR A 161 -2.12 5.85 16.89
CA THR A 161 -0.86 5.38 16.33
C THR A 161 0.00 4.87 17.48
N ILE A 162 0.43 3.60 17.42
CA ILE A 162 1.20 2.98 18.50
C ILE A 162 2.46 2.29 17.95
N SER A 163 3.49 2.15 18.80
CA SER A 163 4.73 1.45 18.43
C SER A 163 4.46 0.01 18.02
N SER A 164 5.18 -0.48 17.00
CA SER A 164 5.07 -1.86 16.49
C SER A 164 5.45 -2.95 17.50
N ARG A 165 5.99 -2.58 18.66
CA ARG A 165 6.22 -3.51 19.77
C ARG A 165 4.91 -4.02 20.39
N TYR A 166 3.82 -3.30 20.21
CA TYR A 166 2.50 -3.64 20.72
C TYR A 166 1.63 -4.20 19.60
N THR A 167 0.96 -5.28 19.88
CA THR A 167 -0.02 -5.91 18.96
C THR A 167 -1.40 -5.95 19.57
N LYS A 168 -1.66 -5.04 20.51
CA LYS A 168 -2.95 -4.83 21.16
C LYS A 168 -3.17 -3.33 21.37
N TYR A 169 -4.42 -2.91 21.27
CA TYR A 169 -4.87 -1.55 21.55
C TYR A 169 -6.20 -1.60 22.29
N GLU A 170 -6.33 -0.82 23.35
CA GLU A 170 -7.56 -0.68 24.11
C GLU A 170 -8.26 0.62 23.67
N ASP A 171 -9.42 0.48 23.01
CA ASP A 171 -10.31 1.62 22.76
C ASP A 171 -11.17 1.86 23.99
N LYS A 172 -10.85 2.92 24.73
CA LYS A 172 -11.55 3.30 25.95
C LYS A 172 -12.87 4.04 25.69
N ASN A 173 -13.06 4.55 24.48
CA ASN A 173 -14.21 5.36 24.10
C ASN A 173 -14.86 4.83 22.80
N PRO A 174 -15.25 3.55 22.71
CA PRO A 174 -15.97 3.06 21.56
C PRO A 174 -17.35 3.74 21.47
N VAL A 175 -17.93 3.79 20.28
CA VAL A 175 -19.27 4.37 20.11
C VAL A 175 -20.31 3.41 20.69
N GLU A 176 -20.95 3.81 21.79
CA GLU A 176 -21.96 3.03 22.48
C GLU A 176 -23.24 2.85 21.62
N GLY A 177 -23.87 1.71 21.74
CA GLY A 177 -25.07 1.33 20.96
C GLY A 177 -24.79 0.98 19.49
N ALA A 178 -23.53 1.14 19.02
CA ALA A 178 -23.14 0.92 17.64
C ALA A 178 -22.29 -0.35 17.46
N THR A 179 -22.22 -0.83 16.22
CA THR A 179 -21.21 -1.79 15.80
C THR A 179 -19.94 -1.00 15.43
N ASN A 180 -18.89 -1.18 16.24
CA ASN A 180 -17.58 -0.59 15.99
C ASN A 180 -16.75 -1.56 15.16
N THR A 181 -16.21 -1.10 14.02
CA THR A 181 -15.33 -1.88 13.16
C THR A 181 -13.95 -1.27 13.17
N TYR A 182 -12.95 -2.07 13.50
CA TYR A 182 -11.55 -1.67 13.61
C TYR A 182 -10.74 -2.15 12.43
N PHE A 183 -9.85 -1.30 11.95
CA PHE A 183 -8.85 -1.60 10.92
C PHE A 183 -7.48 -1.26 11.47
N VAL A 184 -6.48 -2.08 11.15
CA VAL A 184 -5.10 -1.86 11.61
C VAL A 184 -4.17 -1.91 10.42
N PHE A 185 -3.31 -0.89 10.30
CA PHE A 185 -2.32 -0.77 9.24
C PHE A 185 -0.92 -0.77 9.84
N GLY A 186 0.00 -1.49 9.20
CA GLY A 186 1.43 -1.32 9.46
C GLY A 186 1.93 -0.03 8.83
N TYR A 187 2.77 0.71 9.54
CA TYR A 187 3.34 1.98 9.10
C TYR A 187 4.85 1.99 9.30
N SER A 188 5.60 2.49 8.33
CA SER A 188 7.04 2.73 8.42
C SER A 188 7.31 4.24 8.49
N SER A 189 7.73 4.73 9.65
CA SER A 189 7.94 6.16 9.92
C SER A 189 9.08 6.77 9.10
N LYS A 190 10.16 6.01 8.84
CA LYS A 190 11.33 6.50 8.11
C LYS A 190 11.01 7.04 6.71
N PHE A 191 10.12 6.37 5.99
CA PHE A 191 9.73 6.75 4.62
C PHE A 191 8.27 7.13 4.52
N LYS A 192 7.60 7.27 5.67
CA LYS A 192 6.19 7.68 5.77
C LYS A 192 5.28 6.84 4.86
N VAL A 193 5.42 5.50 4.88
CA VAL A 193 4.64 4.59 4.04
C VAL A 193 3.79 3.64 4.86
N TYR A 194 2.53 3.50 4.44
CA TYR A 194 1.59 2.53 4.97
C TYR A 194 1.73 1.18 4.26
N GLY A 195 1.52 0.11 5.01
CA GLY A 195 1.28 -1.22 4.46
C GLY A 195 -0.15 -1.35 3.95
N ASN A 196 -0.41 -2.47 3.28
CA ASN A 196 -1.79 -2.85 3.01
C ASN A 196 -2.46 -3.17 4.35
N GLY A 197 -3.59 -2.54 4.65
CA GLY A 197 -4.36 -2.82 5.87
C GLY A 197 -5.02 -4.18 5.84
N SER A 198 -5.61 -4.57 6.98
CA SER A 198 -6.52 -5.70 7.01
C SER A 198 -7.76 -5.35 6.18
N ASN A 199 -7.98 -6.06 5.09
CA ASN A 199 -9.05 -5.73 4.14
C ASN A 199 -10.46 -5.85 4.70
N THR A 200 -10.66 -6.62 5.75
CA THR A 200 -11.99 -6.92 6.29
C THR A 200 -12.32 -6.21 7.59
N GLY A 201 -11.32 -5.68 8.33
CA GLY A 201 -11.53 -5.16 9.67
C GLY A 201 -12.06 -6.23 10.65
N VAL A 202 -12.26 -5.87 11.91
CA VAL A 202 -12.93 -6.68 12.92
C VAL A 202 -14.03 -5.85 13.56
N SER A 203 -15.22 -6.41 13.69
CA SER A 203 -16.41 -5.71 14.18
C SER A 203 -16.87 -6.26 15.53
N ILE A 204 -17.30 -5.35 16.40
CA ILE A 204 -17.89 -5.70 17.68
C ILE A 204 -19.03 -4.72 18.01
N LYS A 205 -20.14 -5.25 18.53
CA LYS A 205 -21.25 -4.42 18.97
C LYS A 205 -21.03 -3.99 20.43
N VAL A 206 -21.02 -2.69 20.65
CA VAL A 206 -20.89 -2.10 22.00
C VAL A 206 -22.30 -1.76 22.50
N LYS A 207 -22.63 -2.20 23.71
CA LYS A 207 -23.92 -1.92 24.33
C LYS A 207 -24.01 -0.45 24.73
N LYS A 208 -25.20 0.10 24.71
CA LYS A 208 -25.44 1.43 25.30
C LYS A 208 -25.34 1.31 26.83
N LYS A 209 -24.56 2.18 27.46
CA LYS A 209 -24.53 2.27 28.91
C LYS A 209 -25.93 2.64 29.41
N VAL A 210 -26.53 1.82 30.24
CA VAL A 210 -27.79 2.17 30.91
C VAL A 210 -27.39 3.06 32.07
N THR A 211 -27.60 4.35 31.94
CA THR A 211 -27.54 5.25 33.08
C THR A 211 -28.72 4.85 33.99
N PRO A 212 -28.50 4.44 35.23
CA PRO A 212 -29.61 4.21 36.14
C PRO A 212 -30.46 5.51 36.19
N THR A 213 -31.74 5.38 35.92
CA THR A 213 -32.70 6.49 36.13
C THR A 213 -32.52 6.98 37.56
N PRO A 214 -32.16 8.25 37.79
CA PRO A 214 -32.10 8.74 39.15
C PRO A 214 -33.49 8.60 39.78
N GLU A 215 -33.57 7.96 40.93
CA GLU A 215 -34.72 7.92 41.76
C GLU A 215 -35.13 9.38 42.08
N PRO A 216 -36.41 9.79 42.03
CA PRO A 216 -36.77 11.17 42.23
C PRO A 216 -36.50 11.60 43.66
N THR A 217 -35.33 12.18 43.89
CA THR A 217 -35.03 12.87 45.13
C THR A 217 -35.57 14.30 45.05
N SER A 218 -36.47 14.57 45.94
CA SER A 218 -37.07 15.86 46.22
C SER A 218 -36.03 16.91 46.65
N LYS A 219 -36.16 18.12 46.07
CA LYS A 219 -35.74 19.44 46.53
C LYS A 219 -34.43 19.99 45.92
N PRO A 220 -34.53 21.21 45.39
CA PRO A 220 -33.42 21.92 44.75
C PRO A 220 -32.60 22.66 45.80
N GLU A 221 -31.26 22.48 45.72
CA GLU A 221 -30.31 23.41 46.34
C GLU A 221 -29.56 24.20 45.26
N LYS A 222 -29.24 25.42 45.58
CA LYS A 222 -28.78 26.56 44.81
C LYS A 222 -27.35 26.36 44.29
N PRO A 223 -26.96 27.01 43.18
CA PRO A 223 -25.67 26.78 42.53
C PRO A 223 -24.49 27.38 43.30
N GLY A 224 -23.49 26.60 43.52
CA GLY A 224 -22.14 27.04 43.91
C GLY A 224 -21.25 27.04 42.67
N ASP A 225 -20.66 28.20 42.41
CA ASP A 225 -19.55 28.39 41.48
C ASP A 225 -18.35 27.54 41.94
N ASP A 226 -17.87 26.68 41.09
CA ASP A 226 -16.50 26.21 41.17
C ASP A 226 -15.94 26.07 39.77
N ASN A 227 -15.16 27.08 39.39
CA ASN A 227 -14.15 27.02 38.34
C ASN A 227 -13.13 25.96 38.72
N ASN A 228 -13.00 24.93 37.90
CA ASN A 228 -11.80 24.12 37.92
C ASN A 228 -11.32 23.91 36.48
N ASP A 229 -10.41 24.80 36.09
CA ASP A 229 -9.50 24.65 34.96
C ASP A 229 -8.69 23.38 35.15
N ASN A 230 -9.01 22.33 34.43
CA ASN A 230 -8.10 21.24 34.19
C ASN A 230 -7.48 21.40 32.81
N ASN A 231 -6.35 22.08 32.83
CA ASN A 231 -5.32 22.12 31.82
C ASN A 231 -4.99 20.70 31.37
N HIS A 232 -5.52 20.30 30.21
CA HIS A 232 -5.09 19.12 29.51
C HIS A 232 -3.88 19.52 28.69
N GLY A 233 -2.70 19.11 29.17
CA GLY A 233 -1.45 19.31 28.45
C GLY A 233 -1.51 18.56 27.15
N ASP A 234 -1.73 19.30 26.08
CA ASP A 234 -1.50 18.88 24.72
C ASP A 234 0.01 18.69 24.56
N ASN A 235 0.46 17.43 24.65
CA ASN A 235 1.71 17.05 24.05
C ASN A 235 1.45 16.93 22.55
N ASP A 236 1.38 18.08 21.89
CA ASP A 236 1.57 18.20 20.46
C ASP A 236 3.02 17.85 20.14
N ASP A 237 3.31 16.54 20.07
CA ASP A 237 4.34 16.07 19.18
C ASP A 237 3.78 16.30 17.76
N ASP A 238 4.09 17.49 17.26
CA ASP A 238 3.84 17.95 15.88
C ASP A 238 4.70 17.08 14.93
N PHE A 239 4.32 15.80 14.85
CA PHE A 239 4.72 14.96 13.74
C PHE A 239 3.95 15.49 12.53
N ASP A 240 4.68 16.10 11.63
CA ASP A 240 4.28 16.38 10.25
C ASP A 240 3.64 15.10 9.68
N ASP A 241 2.32 14.96 9.88
CA ASP A 241 1.60 13.68 9.80
C ASP A 241 1.57 13.27 8.32
N PRO A 242 2.21 12.17 7.93
CA PRO A 242 2.21 11.76 6.53
C PRO A 242 0.77 11.55 6.09
N VAL A 243 0.49 11.94 4.88
CA VAL A 243 -0.80 11.81 4.23
C VAL A 243 -1.42 10.43 4.51
N ASP A 244 -2.39 10.42 5.42
CA ASP A 244 -3.15 9.24 5.79
C ASP A 244 -4.14 8.90 4.65
N PRO A 245 -3.96 7.78 3.93
CA PRO A 245 -4.77 7.49 2.75
C PRO A 245 -6.26 7.27 3.08
N ILE A 246 -6.61 6.89 4.31
CA ILE A 246 -8.01 6.73 4.71
C ILE A 246 -8.60 8.05 5.17
N ALA A 247 -7.84 8.84 5.94
CA ALA A 247 -8.28 10.19 6.31
C ALA A 247 -8.45 11.06 5.06
N MET A 248 -7.51 11.00 4.10
CA MET A 248 -7.65 11.67 2.81
C MET A 248 -8.90 11.23 2.05
N ALA A 249 -9.12 9.92 1.90
CA ALA A 249 -10.30 9.40 1.20
C ALA A 249 -11.61 9.82 1.88
N SER A 250 -11.61 9.87 3.22
CA SER A 250 -12.75 10.32 4.03
C SER A 250 -13.04 11.80 3.82
N GLU A 251 -11.98 12.60 3.80
CA GLU A 251 -12.09 14.04 3.60
C GLU A 251 -12.51 14.37 2.16
N VAL A 252 -11.98 13.67 1.16
CA VAL A 252 -12.45 13.78 -0.23
C VAL A 252 -13.93 13.46 -0.34
N LEU A 253 -14.43 12.40 0.31
CA LEU A 253 -15.86 12.08 0.34
C LEU A 253 -16.69 13.21 0.98
N ARG A 254 -16.22 13.77 2.11
CA ARG A 254 -16.88 14.89 2.80
C ARG A 254 -16.96 16.13 1.90
N LEU A 255 -15.86 16.53 1.29
CA LEU A 255 -15.76 17.70 0.40
C LEU A 255 -16.59 17.49 -0.86
N THR A 256 -16.55 16.31 -1.48
CA THR A 256 -17.42 15.97 -2.61
C THR A 256 -18.89 16.10 -2.25
N ASN A 257 -19.30 15.73 -1.04
CA ASN A 257 -20.68 15.90 -0.58
C ASN A 257 -21.05 17.37 -0.35
N ILE A 258 -20.11 18.24 0.00
CA ILE A 258 -20.33 19.69 0.06
C ILE A 258 -20.62 20.24 -1.34
N GLU A 259 -19.84 19.86 -2.35
CA GLU A 259 -20.08 20.29 -3.74
C GLU A 259 -21.43 19.76 -4.26
N ARG A 260 -21.73 18.49 -3.99
CA ARG A 260 -23.02 17.90 -4.36
C ARG A 260 -24.22 18.61 -3.74
N ALA A 261 -24.11 19.06 -2.48
CA ALA A 261 -25.17 19.78 -1.80
C ALA A 261 -25.45 21.17 -2.44
N LYS A 262 -24.44 21.85 -2.99
CA LYS A 262 -24.63 23.11 -3.73
C LYS A 262 -25.49 22.91 -4.99
N GLU A 263 -25.40 21.72 -5.61
CA GLU A 263 -26.18 21.34 -6.79
C GLU A 263 -27.50 20.60 -6.42
N GLY A 264 -27.89 20.56 -5.16
CA GLY A 264 -29.10 19.87 -4.68
C GLY A 264 -29.05 18.34 -4.81
N ALA A 265 -27.88 17.76 -5.07
CA ALA A 265 -27.71 16.31 -5.23
C ALA A 265 -27.61 15.62 -3.87
N GLN A 266 -28.18 14.39 -3.78
CA GLN A 266 -28.10 13.60 -2.56
C GLN A 266 -26.64 13.24 -2.21
N PRO A 267 -26.29 13.21 -0.91
CA PRO A 267 -24.94 12.89 -0.50
C PRO A 267 -24.56 11.44 -0.83
N LEU A 268 -23.32 11.24 -1.26
CA LEU A 268 -22.72 9.92 -1.39
C LEU A 268 -22.48 9.33 -0.01
N LYS A 269 -22.64 8.01 0.09
CA LYS A 269 -22.35 7.25 1.31
C LYS A 269 -21.08 6.44 1.14
N TYR A 270 -20.34 6.25 2.22
CA TYR A 270 -19.21 5.33 2.24
C TYR A 270 -19.67 3.91 1.83
N ASN A 271 -18.91 3.31 0.93
CA ASN A 271 -19.08 1.92 0.53
C ASN A 271 -17.71 1.23 0.52
N LYS A 272 -17.57 0.19 1.34
CA LYS A 272 -16.29 -0.51 1.50
C LYS A 272 -15.77 -1.11 0.20
N THR A 273 -16.64 -1.73 -0.59
CA THR A 273 -16.24 -2.37 -1.85
C THR A 273 -15.73 -1.33 -2.85
N LEU A 274 -16.38 -0.16 -2.93
CA LEU A 274 -15.90 0.95 -3.74
C LEU A 274 -14.59 1.55 -3.21
N GLN A 275 -14.39 1.58 -1.90
CA GLN A 275 -13.11 1.97 -1.30
C GLN A 275 -12.00 1.00 -1.70
N ASP A 276 -12.25 -0.31 -1.68
CA ASP A 276 -11.28 -1.32 -2.10
C ASP A 276 -10.94 -1.17 -3.60
N ALA A 277 -11.94 -0.89 -4.45
CA ALA A 277 -11.74 -0.58 -5.86
C ALA A 277 -10.89 0.68 -6.05
N ALA A 278 -11.19 1.76 -5.33
CA ALA A 278 -10.43 3.00 -5.37
C ALA A 278 -8.97 2.80 -4.93
N MET A 279 -8.72 2.01 -3.90
CA MET A 279 -7.37 1.65 -3.45
C MET A 279 -6.60 0.80 -4.47
N LEU A 280 -7.30 -0.10 -5.18
CA LEU A 280 -6.71 -0.84 -6.30
C LEU A 280 -6.33 0.12 -7.43
N ARG A 281 -7.26 1.01 -7.82
CA ARG A 281 -7.04 2.00 -8.88
C ARG A 281 -5.93 3.00 -8.53
N ALA A 282 -5.85 3.47 -7.28
CA ALA A 282 -4.77 4.34 -6.82
C ALA A 282 -3.37 3.73 -7.06
N LYS A 283 -3.22 2.41 -6.89
CA LYS A 283 -1.99 1.69 -7.22
C LYS A 283 -1.75 1.58 -8.73
N GLU A 284 -2.80 1.39 -9.51
CA GLU A 284 -2.70 1.29 -10.96
C GLU A 284 -2.37 2.63 -11.62
N ILE A 285 -3.01 3.73 -11.19
CA ILE A 285 -2.74 5.07 -11.73
C ILE A 285 -1.34 5.59 -11.36
N SER A 286 -0.73 5.11 -10.28
CA SER A 286 0.68 5.41 -9.97
C SER A 286 1.66 4.81 -11.00
N VAL A 287 1.23 3.79 -11.75
CA VAL A 287 2.00 3.16 -12.84
C VAL A 287 1.67 3.81 -14.18
N LYS A 288 0.37 4.06 -14.42
CA LYS A 288 -0.12 4.70 -15.63
C LYS A 288 -1.35 5.56 -15.28
N PHE A 289 -1.21 6.87 -15.34
CA PHE A 289 -2.32 7.80 -15.11
C PHE A 289 -3.30 7.75 -16.30
N SER A 290 -4.35 6.96 -16.17
CA SER A 290 -5.34 6.71 -17.22
C SER A 290 -6.58 6.04 -16.63
N HIS A 291 -7.74 6.32 -17.22
CA HIS A 291 -8.98 5.56 -16.96
C HIS A 291 -8.93 4.12 -17.51
N THR A 292 -8.01 3.83 -18.43
CA THR A 292 -7.73 2.46 -18.87
C THR A 292 -6.71 1.84 -17.91
N ARG A 293 -7.06 0.69 -17.36
CA ARG A 293 -6.22 -0.05 -16.42
C ARG A 293 -4.92 -0.58 -17.08
N PRO A 294 -3.85 -0.89 -16.34
CA PRO A 294 -2.62 -1.44 -16.90
C PRO A 294 -2.78 -2.76 -17.64
N ASN A 295 -3.84 -3.51 -17.38
CA ASN A 295 -4.18 -4.75 -18.10
C ASN A 295 -4.97 -4.52 -19.40
N GLY A 296 -5.28 -3.26 -19.74
CA GLY A 296 -6.01 -2.87 -20.93
C GLY A 296 -7.54 -2.82 -20.78
N THR A 297 -8.08 -3.17 -19.62
CA THR A 297 -9.53 -3.13 -19.35
C THR A 297 -9.98 -1.73 -18.89
N ASP A 298 -11.27 -1.51 -18.90
CA ASP A 298 -11.90 -0.28 -18.39
C ASP A 298 -11.79 -0.19 -16.87
N SER A 299 -11.74 1.03 -16.32
CA SER A 299 -11.61 1.29 -14.88
C SER A 299 -12.74 0.66 -14.05
N SER A 300 -13.95 0.56 -14.59
CA SER A 300 -15.11 -0.07 -13.92
C SER A 300 -14.86 -1.52 -13.54
N THR A 301 -13.99 -2.23 -14.26
CA THR A 301 -13.62 -3.62 -13.97
C THR A 301 -12.83 -3.77 -12.67
N ALA A 302 -12.26 -2.70 -12.13
CA ALA A 302 -11.62 -2.73 -10.80
C ALA A 302 -12.63 -3.02 -9.69
N GLY A 303 -13.88 -2.58 -9.85
CA GLY A 303 -14.97 -2.93 -8.94
C GLY A 303 -15.29 -4.42 -8.96
N ILE A 304 -15.32 -5.02 -10.14
CA ILE A 304 -15.59 -6.45 -10.30
C ILE A 304 -14.51 -7.26 -9.56
N ASP A 305 -13.24 -6.87 -9.68
CA ASP A 305 -12.11 -7.55 -9.01
C ASP A 305 -12.21 -7.56 -7.48
N VAL A 306 -12.99 -6.65 -6.90
CA VAL A 306 -13.21 -6.55 -5.45
C VAL A 306 -14.64 -6.89 -5.02
N GLY A 307 -15.45 -7.43 -5.94
CA GLY A 307 -16.81 -7.91 -5.65
C GLY A 307 -17.91 -6.85 -5.72
N ALA A 308 -17.67 -5.70 -6.39
CA ALA A 308 -18.74 -4.78 -6.74
C ALA A 308 -19.52 -5.27 -7.97
N SER A 309 -20.82 -5.02 -8.00
CA SER A 309 -21.66 -5.40 -9.14
C SER A 309 -21.55 -4.42 -10.32
N VAL A 310 -21.42 -3.12 -10.04
CA VAL A 310 -21.33 -2.04 -11.05
C VAL A 310 -20.57 -0.85 -10.46
N ILE A 311 -19.64 -0.27 -11.23
CA ILE A 311 -19.09 1.07 -11.00
C ILE A 311 -19.52 1.96 -12.15
N SER A 312 -20.21 3.07 -11.83
CA SER A 312 -20.81 3.97 -12.82
C SER A 312 -19.92 5.15 -13.22
N GLY A 313 -18.79 5.36 -12.54
CA GLY A 313 -17.86 6.44 -12.85
C GLY A 313 -16.60 6.40 -12.00
N GLU A 314 -15.55 7.06 -12.49
CA GLU A 314 -14.26 7.17 -11.80
C GLU A 314 -13.73 8.60 -11.97
N ASN A 315 -13.31 9.21 -10.87
CA ASN A 315 -12.43 10.37 -10.87
C ASN A 315 -11.03 9.94 -10.45
N ILE A 316 -10.00 10.40 -11.16
CA ILE A 316 -8.60 10.14 -10.82
C ILE A 316 -7.87 11.46 -10.62
N ALA A 317 -6.92 11.46 -9.69
CA ALA A 317 -6.06 12.62 -9.42
C ALA A 317 -4.64 12.15 -9.09
N MET A 318 -3.64 12.97 -9.43
CA MET A 318 -2.24 12.69 -9.13
C MET A 318 -1.48 14.01 -8.98
N GLY A 319 -0.60 14.07 -7.98
CA GLY A 319 0.28 15.23 -7.76
C GLY A 319 -0.31 16.33 -6.87
N TYR A 320 -1.50 16.15 -6.33
CA TYR A 320 -2.11 17.05 -5.37
C TYR A 320 -1.61 16.77 -3.94
N GLY A 321 -1.49 17.82 -3.13
CA GLY A 321 -0.99 17.76 -1.76
C GLY A 321 -2.06 17.57 -0.70
N SER A 322 -3.30 17.94 -0.99
CA SER A 322 -4.42 17.89 -0.03
C SER A 322 -5.71 17.35 -0.65
N PRO A 323 -6.67 16.88 0.16
CA PRO A 323 -8.02 16.53 -0.30
C PRO A 323 -8.76 17.69 -0.94
N GLU A 324 -8.56 18.91 -0.45
CA GLU A 324 -9.14 20.14 -0.96
C GLU A 324 -8.69 20.38 -2.39
N ASP A 325 -7.38 20.30 -2.65
CA ASP A 325 -6.79 20.49 -3.97
C ASP A 325 -7.31 19.43 -4.97
N VAL A 326 -7.50 18.19 -4.52
CA VAL A 326 -8.07 17.11 -5.34
C VAL A 326 -9.49 17.43 -5.76
N VAL A 327 -10.37 17.78 -4.82
CA VAL A 327 -11.78 18.06 -5.11
C VAL A 327 -11.91 19.33 -5.95
N ASP A 328 -11.12 20.36 -5.66
CA ASP A 328 -11.09 21.61 -6.43
C ASP A 328 -10.62 21.34 -7.87
N GLY A 329 -9.59 20.50 -8.04
CA GLY A 329 -9.11 20.06 -9.35
C GLY A 329 -10.21 19.31 -10.13
N TRP A 330 -10.99 18.46 -9.49
CA TRP A 330 -12.11 17.76 -10.15
C TRP A 330 -13.24 18.70 -10.54
N MET A 331 -13.60 19.68 -9.66
CA MET A 331 -14.67 20.64 -9.93
C MET A 331 -14.30 21.61 -11.04
N ASN A 332 -13.02 21.86 -11.29
CA ASN A 332 -12.51 22.74 -12.34
C ASN A 332 -12.04 21.97 -13.59
N SER A 333 -12.15 20.63 -13.61
CA SER A 333 -11.86 19.83 -14.80
C SER A 333 -13.03 19.87 -15.80
N SER A 334 -12.72 20.13 -17.07
CA SER A 334 -13.68 20.11 -18.17
C SER A 334 -13.95 18.70 -18.69
#